data_55a272443094e323316b9c78eabd4cd2
#
_entry.id   55a272443094e323316b9c78eabd4cd2
#
_cell.length_a   1.000
_cell.length_b   1.000
_cell.length_c   1.000
_cell.angle_alpha   90.00
_cell.angle_beta   90.00
_cell.angle_gamma   90.00
#
_symmetry.space_group_name_H-M   'P 1'
#
loop_
_entity.id
_entity.type
_entity.pdbx_description
1 polymer ?
#
loop_
_entity_poly.entity_id
_entity_poly.type
_entity_poly.pdbx_seq_one_letter_code
_entity_poly.pdbx_strand_id
1 'polypeptide(L)'
;MRVLVDTNVWLDQFLPGRPHAKESRRFVDRAVEADVDLAYAAGSLKDVFHLVDHETKRLVREERGALSQSDASAAQEYAWGCIEAIQDLASPVGMDLIDIRKASIWRRPNADFEDNLVRAAAERLGADLVVTWDKGMLAKCFVPTVTPADAIGEMEVWART
;
A
#
# COMPACT_ATOMS: atom_id res chain seq x y z
N MET A 1 11.76 -10.67 8.94
CA MET A 1 11.31 -9.25 8.99
C MET A 1 9.91 -9.16 8.41
N ARG A 2 8.98 -8.55 9.14
CA ARG A 2 7.59 -8.33 8.70
C ARG A 2 7.38 -6.86 8.35
N VAL A 3 6.92 -6.58 7.15
CA VAL A 3 6.76 -5.21 6.64
C VAL A 3 5.33 -5.00 6.16
N LEU A 4 4.63 -4.04 6.77
CA LEU A 4 3.34 -3.60 6.27
C LEU A 4 3.55 -2.52 5.21
N VAL A 5 3.00 -2.76 4.03
CA VAL A 5 3.11 -1.86 2.87
C VAL A 5 1.80 -1.10 2.69
N ASP A 6 1.91 0.22 2.66
CA ASP A 6 0.77 1.12 2.52
C ASP A 6 0.23 1.18 1.08
N THR A 7 -1.03 1.55 0.94
CA THR A 7 -1.78 1.69 -0.32
C THR A 7 -1.02 2.49 -1.37
N ASN A 8 -0.41 3.62 -0.99
CA ASN A 8 0.28 4.50 -1.93
C ASN A 8 1.50 3.84 -2.58
N VAL A 9 2.19 2.94 -1.88
CA VAL A 9 3.33 2.17 -2.39
C VAL A 9 2.85 1.07 -3.36
N TRP A 10 1.73 0.42 -3.07
CA TRP A 10 1.11 -0.54 -3.99
C TRP A 10 0.62 0.12 -5.28
N LEU A 11 -0.02 1.29 -5.19
CA LEU A 11 -0.46 2.04 -6.36
C LEU A 11 0.69 2.43 -7.29
N ASP A 12 1.88 2.66 -6.74
CA ASP A 12 3.09 2.96 -7.53
C ASP A 12 3.55 1.79 -8.41
N GLN A 13 3.13 0.54 -8.09
CA GLN A 13 3.41 -0.63 -8.93
C GLN A 13 2.64 -0.58 -10.25
N PHE A 14 1.41 -0.07 -10.21
CA PHE A 14 0.43 -0.28 -11.26
C PHE A 14 0.09 0.98 -12.06
N LEU A 15 0.11 2.15 -11.43
CA LEU A 15 -0.30 3.39 -12.05
C LEU A 15 0.88 4.12 -12.71
N PRO A 16 0.75 4.55 -13.99
CA PRO A 16 1.77 5.32 -14.66
C PRO A 16 1.87 6.76 -14.11
N GLY A 17 3.04 7.38 -14.29
CA GLY A 17 3.24 8.80 -14.00
C GLY A 17 3.28 9.16 -12.50
N ARG A 18 3.25 8.20 -11.60
CA ARG A 18 3.38 8.46 -10.18
C ARG A 18 4.82 8.85 -9.81
N PRO A 19 5.01 9.90 -8.99
CA PRO A 19 6.33 10.51 -8.77
C PRO A 19 7.34 9.57 -8.12
N HIS A 20 6.87 8.60 -7.33
CA HIS A 20 7.71 7.69 -6.54
C HIS A 20 7.73 6.25 -7.07
N ALA A 21 7.14 6.00 -8.25
CA ALA A 21 6.98 4.64 -8.80
C ALA A 21 8.30 3.86 -8.91
N LYS A 22 9.40 4.54 -9.23
CA LYS A 22 10.72 3.89 -9.37
C LYS A 22 11.24 3.36 -8.04
N GLU A 23 11.18 4.16 -7.00
CA GLU A 23 11.64 3.82 -5.66
C GLU A 23 10.74 2.75 -5.03
N SER A 24 9.43 2.87 -5.18
CA SER A 24 8.46 1.90 -4.68
C SER A 24 8.65 0.53 -5.35
N ARG A 25 8.81 0.49 -6.67
CA ARG A 25 9.09 -0.77 -7.39
C ARG A 25 10.39 -1.40 -6.95
N ARG A 26 11.46 -0.61 -6.87
CA ARG A 26 12.75 -1.11 -6.39
C ARG A 26 12.65 -1.70 -4.98
N PHE A 27 11.88 -1.07 -4.09
CA PHE A 27 11.65 -1.60 -2.74
C PHE A 27 10.96 -2.97 -2.79
N VAL A 28 9.86 -3.11 -3.54
CA VAL A 28 9.12 -4.38 -3.64
C VAL A 28 10.02 -5.48 -4.23
N ASP A 29 10.75 -5.18 -5.32
CA ASP A 29 11.68 -6.12 -5.94
C ASP A 29 12.74 -6.60 -4.93
N ARG A 30 13.35 -5.68 -4.18
CA ARG A 30 14.36 -6.01 -3.17
C ARG A 30 13.78 -6.78 -1.98
N ALA A 31 12.54 -6.49 -1.58
CA ALA A 31 11.86 -7.20 -0.52
C ALA A 31 11.57 -8.66 -0.91
N VAL A 32 11.14 -8.89 -2.14
CA VAL A 32 10.94 -10.25 -2.70
C VAL A 32 12.27 -11.00 -2.80
N GLU A 33 13.32 -10.38 -3.33
CA GLU A 33 14.66 -10.98 -3.42
C GLU A 33 15.24 -11.38 -2.04
N ALA A 34 14.91 -10.59 -1.00
CA ALA A 34 15.39 -10.81 0.37
C ALA A 34 14.46 -11.69 1.22
N ASP A 35 13.41 -12.27 0.63
CA ASP A 35 12.39 -13.10 1.31
C ASP A 35 11.79 -12.38 2.53
N VAL A 36 11.47 -11.09 2.37
CA VAL A 36 10.81 -10.29 3.40
C VAL A 36 9.34 -10.62 3.44
N ASP A 37 8.79 -10.81 4.63
CA ASP A 37 7.37 -11.09 4.85
C ASP A 37 6.55 -9.78 4.66
N LEU A 38 6.09 -9.57 3.43
CA LEU A 38 5.27 -8.42 3.06
C LEU A 38 3.81 -8.64 3.46
N ALA A 39 3.19 -7.57 3.94
CA ALA A 39 1.79 -7.58 4.30
C ALA A 39 1.09 -6.26 3.89
N TYR A 40 -0.24 -6.30 3.82
CA TYR A 40 -1.10 -5.15 3.59
C TYR A 40 -2.31 -5.16 4.51
N ALA A 41 -2.87 -4.01 4.85
CA ALA A 41 -4.15 -3.93 5.53
C ALA A 41 -5.26 -4.41 4.58
N ALA A 42 -6.06 -5.41 4.96
CA ALA A 42 -7.06 -6.01 4.07
C ALA A 42 -8.06 -4.97 3.51
N GLY A 43 -8.40 -3.96 4.29
CA GLY A 43 -9.25 -2.85 3.85
C GLY A 43 -8.66 -2.00 2.72
N SER A 44 -7.34 -1.91 2.63
CA SER A 44 -6.64 -1.11 1.61
C SER A 44 -6.83 -1.64 0.18
N LEU A 45 -7.09 -2.95 0.00
CA LEU A 45 -7.34 -3.49 -1.34
C LEU A 45 -8.56 -2.89 -2.04
N LYS A 46 -9.58 -2.54 -1.27
CA LYS A 46 -10.75 -1.83 -1.80
C LYS A 46 -10.32 -0.49 -2.44
N ASP A 47 -9.44 0.24 -1.77
CA ASP A 47 -8.97 1.55 -2.24
C ASP A 47 -8.03 1.40 -3.43
N VAL A 48 -7.14 0.41 -3.42
CA VAL A 48 -6.32 0.06 -4.60
C VAL A 48 -7.21 -0.24 -5.80
N PHE A 49 -8.20 -1.11 -5.65
CA PHE A 49 -9.11 -1.47 -6.74
C PHE A 49 -9.80 -0.24 -7.34
N HIS A 50 -10.44 0.58 -6.48
CA HIS A 50 -11.17 1.75 -6.94
C HIS A 50 -10.28 2.81 -7.59
N LEU A 51 -9.09 3.05 -7.03
CA LEU A 51 -8.16 4.03 -7.56
C LEU A 51 -7.54 3.58 -8.89
N VAL A 52 -7.19 2.30 -9.03
CA VAL A 52 -6.68 1.75 -10.29
C VAL A 52 -7.76 1.78 -11.36
N ASP A 53 -8.97 1.31 -11.08
CA ASP A 53 -10.10 1.33 -12.02
C ASP A 53 -10.43 2.76 -12.47
N HIS A 54 -10.55 3.68 -11.53
CA HIS A 54 -10.87 5.09 -11.81
C HIS A 54 -9.77 5.76 -12.66
N GLU A 55 -8.52 5.59 -12.27
CA GLU A 55 -7.39 6.23 -12.95
C GLU A 55 -7.17 5.68 -14.36
N THR A 56 -7.30 4.37 -14.54
CA THR A 56 -7.24 3.73 -15.85
C THR A 56 -8.34 4.27 -16.77
N LYS A 57 -9.58 4.37 -16.29
CA LYS A 57 -10.70 4.95 -17.04
C LYS A 57 -10.46 6.44 -17.38
N ARG A 58 -9.85 7.19 -16.47
CA ARG A 58 -9.50 8.60 -16.68
C ARG A 58 -8.48 8.73 -17.83
N LEU A 59 -7.41 7.95 -17.78
CA LEU A 59 -6.36 7.95 -18.81
C LEU A 59 -6.90 7.58 -20.19
N VAL A 60 -7.77 6.58 -20.28
CA VAL A 60 -8.41 6.20 -21.54
C VAL A 60 -9.27 7.33 -22.11
N ARG A 61 -10.04 8.03 -21.24
CA ARG A 61 -10.84 9.19 -21.69
C ARG A 61 -9.96 10.33 -22.19
N GLU A 62 -8.84 10.60 -21.55
CA GLU A 62 -7.91 11.64 -21.95
C GLU A 62 -7.24 11.31 -23.30
N GLU A 63 -6.87 10.05 -23.50
CA GLU A 63 -6.22 9.60 -24.73
C GLU A 63 -7.18 9.54 -25.93
N ARG A 64 -8.41 9.02 -25.71
CA ARG A 64 -9.36 8.68 -26.80
C ARG A 64 -10.53 9.65 -26.91
N GLY A 65 -10.68 10.59 -26.00
CA GLY A 65 -11.79 11.55 -25.94
C GLY A 65 -13.11 10.97 -25.41
N ALA A 66 -13.24 9.63 -25.32
CA ALA A 66 -14.42 8.94 -24.82
C ALA A 66 -14.04 7.61 -24.15
N LEU A 67 -14.96 7.08 -23.35
CA LEU A 67 -14.83 5.76 -22.72
C LEU A 67 -15.95 4.85 -23.24
N SER A 68 -15.58 3.79 -23.94
CA SER A 68 -16.53 2.75 -24.36
C SER A 68 -16.84 1.77 -23.22
N GLN A 69 -17.88 0.96 -23.39
CA GLN A 69 -18.19 -0.13 -22.46
C GLN A 69 -17.07 -1.16 -22.37
N SER A 70 -16.42 -1.47 -23.51
CA SER A 70 -15.27 -2.39 -23.55
C SER A 70 -14.06 -1.83 -22.80
N ASP A 71 -13.78 -0.52 -22.94
CA ASP A 71 -12.70 0.14 -22.19
C ASP A 71 -12.96 0.12 -20.69
N ALA A 72 -14.22 0.36 -20.28
CA ALA A 72 -14.61 0.29 -18.87
C ALA A 72 -14.44 -1.11 -18.28
N SER A 73 -14.80 -2.15 -19.04
CA SER A 73 -14.61 -3.55 -18.63
C SER A 73 -13.12 -3.90 -18.56
N ALA A 74 -12.30 -3.48 -19.53
CA ALA A 74 -10.88 -3.73 -19.52
C ALA A 74 -10.17 -3.05 -18.33
N ALA A 75 -10.58 -1.83 -17.96
CA ALA A 75 -10.06 -1.14 -16.79
C ALA A 75 -10.38 -1.88 -15.49
N GLN A 76 -11.59 -2.43 -15.39
CA GLN A 76 -12.00 -3.23 -14.24
C GLN A 76 -11.21 -4.54 -14.14
N GLU A 77 -11.02 -5.26 -15.26
CA GLU A 77 -10.17 -6.46 -15.31
C GLU A 77 -8.73 -6.16 -14.92
N TYR A 78 -8.18 -5.05 -15.39
CA TYR A 78 -6.85 -4.59 -14.98
C TYR A 78 -6.77 -4.36 -13.47
N ALA A 79 -7.77 -3.71 -12.88
CA ALA A 79 -7.82 -3.50 -11.43
C ALA A 79 -7.88 -4.82 -10.65
N TRP A 80 -8.62 -5.83 -11.12
CA TRP A 80 -8.60 -7.18 -10.54
C TRP A 80 -7.22 -7.83 -10.62
N GLY A 81 -6.56 -7.76 -11.78
CA GLY A 81 -5.19 -8.27 -11.93
C GLY A 81 -4.20 -7.62 -10.98
N CYS A 82 -4.35 -6.31 -10.67
CA CYS A 82 -3.54 -5.63 -9.67
C CYS A 82 -3.76 -6.18 -8.25
N ILE A 83 -5.03 -6.50 -7.89
CA ILE A 83 -5.36 -7.12 -6.61
C ILE A 83 -4.72 -8.52 -6.50
N GLU A 84 -4.84 -9.34 -7.53
CA GLU A 84 -4.21 -10.67 -7.59
C GLU A 84 -2.69 -10.58 -7.43
N ALA A 85 -2.05 -9.66 -8.14
CA ALA A 85 -0.61 -9.44 -8.03
C ALA A 85 -0.15 -9.04 -6.61
N ILE A 86 -0.95 -8.23 -5.88
CA ILE A 86 -0.65 -7.93 -4.47
C ILE A 86 -0.79 -9.19 -3.60
N GLN A 87 -1.84 -9.99 -3.82
CA GLN A 87 -2.09 -11.21 -3.05
C GLN A 87 -1.02 -12.29 -3.26
N ASP A 88 -0.39 -12.31 -4.43
CA ASP A 88 0.73 -13.21 -4.72
C ASP A 88 2.03 -12.78 -4.01
N LEU A 89 2.17 -11.49 -3.69
CA LEU A 89 3.39 -10.92 -3.10
C LEU A 89 3.30 -10.72 -1.58
N ALA A 90 2.10 -10.58 -1.02
CA ALA A 90 1.92 -10.12 0.35
C ALA A 90 0.70 -10.74 1.03
N SER A 91 0.76 -10.86 2.35
CA SER A 91 -0.31 -11.43 3.16
C SER A 91 -1.30 -10.38 3.67
N PRO A 92 -2.61 -10.66 3.70
CA PRO A 92 -3.60 -9.73 4.24
C PRO A 92 -3.55 -9.70 5.77
N VAL A 93 -3.60 -8.51 6.35
CA VAL A 93 -3.87 -8.31 7.78
C VAL A 93 -5.33 -7.93 7.94
N GLY A 94 -6.10 -8.82 8.53
CA GLY A 94 -7.52 -8.60 8.80
C GLY A 94 -7.76 -7.49 9.81
N MET A 95 -8.98 -6.96 9.84
CA MET A 95 -9.43 -5.92 10.74
C MET A 95 -10.61 -6.41 11.60
N ASP A 96 -10.62 -6.04 12.86
CA ASP A 96 -11.75 -6.31 13.76
C ASP A 96 -12.20 -5.06 14.54
N LEU A 97 -13.14 -5.25 15.45
CA LEU A 97 -13.67 -4.17 16.28
C LEU A 97 -12.60 -3.45 17.12
N ILE A 98 -11.55 -4.16 17.52
CA ILE A 98 -10.46 -3.58 18.32
C ILE A 98 -9.69 -2.57 17.49
N ASP A 99 -9.39 -2.88 16.22
CA ASP A 99 -8.68 -1.99 15.32
C ASP A 99 -9.48 -0.73 15.02
N ILE A 100 -10.80 -0.86 14.82
CA ILE A 100 -11.71 0.28 14.61
C ILE A 100 -11.71 1.18 15.85
N ARG A 101 -11.75 0.59 17.05
CA ARG A 101 -11.69 1.36 18.31
C ARG A 101 -10.34 2.07 18.49
N LYS A 102 -9.22 1.40 18.21
CA LYS A 102 -7.88 2.00 18.22
C LYS A 102 -7.81 3.19 17.27
N ALA A 103 -8.24 3.03 16.01
CA ALA A 103 -8.27 4.10 15.02
C ALA A 103 -9.08 5.30 15.50
N SER A 104 -10.21 5.07 16.17
CA SER A 104 -11.03 6.12 16.75
C SER A 104 -10.36 6.85 17.94
N ILE A 105 -9.63 6.13 18.79
CA ILE A 105 -8.86 6.71 19.92
C ILE A 105 -7.73 7.59 19.39
N TRP A 106 -7.06 7.18 18.30
CA TRP A 106 -5.92 7.89 17.73
C TRP A 106 -6.31 9.13 16.91
N ARG A 107 -7.60 9.45 16.81
CA ARG A 107 -8.10 10.62 16.08
C ARG A 107 -7.42 11.94 16.50
N ARG A 108 -6.99 12.10 17.76
CA ARG A 108 -6.33 13.34 18.20
C ARG A 108 -4.93 13.53 17.65
N PRO A 109 -4.02 12.53 17.69
CA PRO A 109 -2.70 12.65 17.09
C PRO A 109 -2.75 12.57 15.57
N ASN A 110 -3.67 11.79 14.98
CA ASN A 110 -3.89 11.71 13.53
C ASN A 110 -5.38 11.70 13.20
N ALA A 111 -5.84 12.75 12.50
CA ALA A 111 -7.25 12.89 12.14
C ALA A 111 -7.67 11.97 10.99
N ASP A 112 -6.70 11.40 10.24
CA ASP A 112 -6.98 10.48 9.15
C ASP A 112 -7.35 9.10 9.71
N PHE A 113 -8.55 8.64 9.33
CA PHE A 113 -9.09 7.38 9.83
C PHE A 113 -8.45 6.19 9.13
N GLU A 114 -8.16 6.31 7.82
CA GLU A 114 -7.54 5.24 7.03
C GLU A 114 -6.11 4.99 7.49
N ASP A 115 -5.32 6.03 7.71
CA ASP A 115 -3.98 5.92 8.30
C ASP A 115 -4.02 5.21 9.65
N ASN A 116 -5.01 5.54 10.49
CA ASN A 116 -5.15 4.90 11.79
C ASN A 116 -5.53 3.41 11.68
N LEU A 117 -6.28 3.01 10.65
CA LEU A 117 -6.55 1.60 10.37
C LEU A 117 -5.31 0.86 9.87
N VAL A 118 -4.51 1.47 9.01
CA VAL A 118 -3.22 0.91 8.57
C VAL A 118 -2.27 0.73 9.76
N ARG A 119 -2.21 1.71 10.67
CA ARG A 119 -1.43 1.60 11.93
C ARG A 119 -1.93 0.47 12.83
N ALA A 120 -3.25 0.29 12.95
CA ALA A 120 -3.83 -0.80 13.73
C ALA A 120 -3.48 -2.16 13.11
N ALA A 121 -3.50 -2.27 11.80
CA ALA A 121 -3.05 -3.47 11.07
C ALA A 121 -1.56 -3.75 11.32
N ALA A 122 -0.70 -2.72 11.32
CA ALA A 122 0.72 -2.87 11.62
C ALA A 122 0.97 -3.38 13.04
N GLU A 123 0.26 -2.85 14.04
CA GLU A 123 0.33 -3.36 15.40
C GLU A 123 -0.17 -4.81 15.51
N ARG A 124 -1.27 -5.14 14.86
CA ARG A 124 -1.84 -6.50 14.86
C ARG A 124 -0.88 -7.51 14.26
N LEU A 125 -0.22 -7.16 13.16
CA LEU A 125 0.81 -7.98 12.52
C LEU A 125 2.03 -8.14 13.42
N GLY A 126 2.30 -7.20 14.32
CA GLY A 126 3.60 -7.01 14.95
C GLY A 126 4.65 -6.69 13.89
N ALA A 127 4.33 -5.73 13.02
CA ALA A 127 5.22 -5.33 11.94
C ALA A 127 6.51 -4.72 12.50
N ASP A 128 7.63 -5.07 11.90
CA ASP A 128 8.92 -4.45 12.19
C ASP A 128 9.00 -3.05 11.55
N LEU A 129 8.39 -2.89 10.35
CA LEU A 129 8.31 -1.63 9.62
C LEU A 129 6.93 -1.42 9.00
N VAL A 130 6.55 -0.15 8.84
CA VAL A 130 5.53 0.31 7.90
C VAL A 130 6.22 1.09 6.79
N VAL A 131 5.90 0.80 5.53
CA VAL A 131 6.48 1.48 4.37
C VAL A 131 5.42 2.31 3.66
N THR A 132 5.64 3.63 3.60
CA THR A 132 4.70 4.60 3.05
C THR A 132 5.40 5.84 2.50
N TRP A 133 4.70 6.58 1.62
CA TRP A 133 5.06 7.95 1.24
C TRP A 133 4.30 9.02 2.02
N ASP A 134 3.34 8.63 2.87
CA ASP A 134 2.55 9.59 3.63
C ASP A 134 3.39 10.25 4.74
N LYS A 135 3.55 11.57 4.63
CA LYS A 135 4.34 12.37 5.58
C LYS A 135 3.73 12.42 6.98
N GLY A 136 2.40 12.28 7.07
CA GLY A 136 1.69 12.25 8.35
C GLY A 136 1.99 10.96 9.10
N MET A 137 1.99 9.84 8.39
CA MET A 137 2.35 8.54 8.94
C MET A 137 3.83 8.48 9.33
N LEU A 138 4.74 8.97 8.47
CA LEU A 138 6.19 9.03 8.75
C LEU A 138 6.51 9.80 10.04
N ALA A 139 5.73 10.83 10.36
CA ALA A 139 5.98 11.68 11.54
C ALA A 139 5.35 11.17 12.85
N LYS A 140 4.34 10.29 12.80
CA LYS A 140 3.43 10.05 13.94
C LYS A 140 3.13 8.58 14.26
N CYS A 141 3.72 7.61 13.57
CA CYS A 141 3.42 6.21 13.79
C CYS A 141 4.19 5.62 14.99
N PHE A 142 3.57 4.69 15.74
CA PHE A 142 4.21 3.97 16.85
C PHE A 142 5.10 2.80 16.37
N VAL A 143 4.77 2.22 15.22
CA VAL A 143 5.63 1.27 14.53
C VAL A 143 6.64 2.09 13.70
N PRO A 144 7.92 1.71 13.63
CA PRO A 144 8.87 2.37 12.75
C PRO A 144 8.31 2.49 11.34
N THR A 145 8.22 3.74 10.85
CA THR A 145 7.59 4.05 9.57
C THR A 145 8.59 4.78 8.70
N VAL A 146 8.86 4.25 7.51
CA VAL A 146 9.92 4.70 6.63
C VAL A 146 9.45 4.82 5.18
N THR A 147 10.21 5.55 4.37
CA THR A 147 9.99 5.57 2.92
C THR A 147 10.46 4.25 2.28
N PRO A 148 9.97 3.88 1.08
CA PRO A 148 10.49 2.75 0.32
C PRO A 148 12.01 2.77 0.13
N ALA A 149 12.60 3.96 -0.07
CA ALA A 149 14.05 4.10 -0.22
C ALA A 149 14.80 3.77 1.07
N ASP A 150 14.31 4.24 2.21
CA ASP A 150 14.92 3.98 3.53
C ASP A 150 14.72 2.52 3.94
N ALA A 151 13.56 1.91 3.61
CA ALA A 151 13.26 0.51 3.91
C ALA A 151 14.28 -0.46 3.30
N ILE A 152 14.83 -0.16 2.12
CA ILE A 152 15.91 -0.97 1.51
C ILE A 152 17.13 -1.02 2.43
N GLY A 153 17.51 0.13 3.02
CA GLY A 153 18.62 0.20 3.97
C GLY A 153 18.37 -0.60 5.24
N GLU A 154 17.16 -0.53 5.79
CA GLU A 154 16.75 -1.30 6.97
C GLU A 154 16.78 -2.82 6.71
N MET A 155 16.32 -3.26 5.54
CA MET A 155 16.39 -4.68 5.14
C MET A 155 17.84 -5.18 5.04
N GLU A 156 18.76 -4.35 4.51
CA GLU A 156 20.19 -4.71 4.43
C GLU A 156 20.83 -4.83 5.82
N VAL A 157 20.45 -3.99 6.77
CA VAL A 157 20.92 -4.08 8.16
C VAL A 157 20.35 -5.34 8.82
N TRP A 158 19.07 -5.60 8.66
CA TRP A 158 18.39 -6.76 9.24
C TRP A 158 18.98 -8.10 8.73
N ALA A 159 19.32 -8.19 7.45
CA ALA A 159 19.90 -9.39 6.84
C ALA A 159 21.30 -9.76 7.38
N ARG A 160 21.95 -8.85 8.12
CA ARG A 160 23.30 -9.07 8.71
C ARG A 160 23.24 -9.50 10.18
N THR A 161 22.04 -9.50 10.78
CA THR A 161 21.83 -9.85 12.20
C THR A 161 21.28 -11.27 12.35
#